data_67f44ee1496d0f3fe1f7fea0e05b7bcf
#
_entry.id   67f44ee1496d0f3fe1f7fea0e05b7bcf
#
_cell.length_a   1.000
_cell.length_b   1.000
_cell.length_c   1.000
_cell.angle_alpha   90.00
_cell.angle_beta   90.00
_cell.angle_gamma   90.00
#
_symmetry.space_group_name_H-M   'P 1'
#
loop_
_entity.id
_entity.type
_entity.pdbx_description
1 polymer ?
#
loop_
_entity_poly.entity_id
_entity_poly.type
_entity_poly.pdbx_seq_one_letter_code
_entity_poly.pdbx_strand_id
1 'polypeptide(L)'
;MLVAAALLVAMPLRADDLQDIEKLYRAGDVQQALRKADEAIAAQPRAAQIRFLKGVMLSDLKRNAEAIEVFTALTQDFPELPDPYNNLAVVYAADGQLPNALTALQTALRNDPKHRAARENLGDVHLALAVQAWTAALVGSKGDDAALQRKLKLAREIQTHPG
;
A
#
# COMPACT_ATOMS: atom_id res chain seq x y z
N MET A 1 -24.98 30.95 32.17
CA MET A 1 -23.83 30.23 31.59
C MET A 1 -24.00 30.18 30.09
N LEU A 2 -23.27 31.00 29.34
CA LEU A 2 -23.28 31.02 27.89
C LEU A 2 -22.23 29.98 27.41
N VAL A 3 -22.69 28.90 26.78
CA VAL A 3 -21.83 27.95 26.09
C VAL A 3 -21.54 28.55 24.71
N ALA A 4 -20.30 29.06 24.54
CA ALA A 4 -19.83 29.50 23.24
C ALA A 4 -19.56 28.24 22.38
N ALA A 5 -20.48 27.97 21.44
CA ALA A 5 -20.24 26.99 20.38
C ALA A 5 -19.18 27.58 19.44
N ALA A 6 -17.93 27.05 19.52
CA ALA A 6 -16.92 27.33 18.54
C ALA A 6 -17.35 26.68 17.20
N LEU A 7 -17.83 27.51 16.28
CA LEU A 7 -18.00 27.11 14.88
C LEU A 7 -16.60 26.81 14.31
N LEU A 8 -16.23 25.54 14.22
CA LEU A 8 -15.13 25.12 13.37
C LEU A 8 -15.54 25.43 11.92
N VAL A 9 -15.09 26.56 11.42
CA VAL A 9 -15.17 26.86 9.98
C VAL A 9 -14.20 25.90 9.31
N ALA A 10 -14.72 24.84 8.71
CA ALA A 10 -13.94 23.97 7.83
C ALA A 10 -13.42 24.84 6.66
N MET A 11 -12.16 25.21 6.72
CA MET A 11 -11.52 25.88 5.59
C MET A 11 -11.51 24.91 4.39
N PRO A 12 -11.92 25.36 3.20
CA PRO A 12 -11.86 24.51 2.02
C PRO A 12 -10.40 24.10 1.77
N LEU A 13 -10.20 22.83 1.39
CA LEU A 13 -8.90 22.32 0.91
C LEU A 13 -8.41 23.28 -0.17
N ARG A 14 -7.28 23.94 0.08
CA ARG A 14 -6.65 24.72 -0.96
C ARG A 14 -6.03 23.71 -1.93
N ALA A 15 -6.31 23.87 -3.23
CA ALA A 15 -5.63 23.08 -4.28
C ALA A 15 -4.10 23.15 -4.13
N ASP A 16 -3.62 24.19 -3.45
CA ASP A 16 -2.22 24.43 -3.12
C ASP A 16 -1.66 23.40 -2.10
N ASP A 17 -2.51 22.88 -1.15
CA ASP A 17 -2.00 21.99 -0.09
C ASP A 17 -1.48 20.66 -0.66
N LEU A 18 -2.20 20.04 -1.60
CA LEU A 18 -1.75 18.80 -2.24
C LEU A 18 -0.47 19.04 -3.05
N GLN A 19 -0.41 20.12 -3.82
CA GLN A 19 0.75 20.46 -4.64
C GLN A 19 2.00 20.73 -3.79
N ASP A 20 1.82 21.45 -2.68
CA ASP A 20 2.90 21.72 -1.74
C ASP A 20 3.43 20.44 -1.08
N ILE A 21 2.54 19.53 -0.67
CA ILE A 21 2.91 18.23 -0.09
C ILE A 21 3.68 17.41 -1.14
N GLU A 22 3.18 17.32 -2.37
CA GLU A 22 3.87 16.62 -3.46
C GLU A 22 5.24 17.22 -3.76
N LYS A 23 5.36 18.55 -3.74
CA LYS A 23 6.63 19.24 -3.97
C LYS A 23 7.66 18.89 -2.89
N LEU A 24 7.26 18.92 -1.63
CA LEU A 24 8.12 18.56 -0.51
C LEU A 24 8.55 17.08 -0.62
N TYR A 25 7.61 16.20 -0.92
CA TYR A 25 7.89 14.77 -1.08
C TYR A 25 8.89 14.51 -2.22
N ARG A 26 8.69 15.12 -3.39
CA ARG A 26 9.63 15.01 -4.54
C ARG A 26 11.01 15.62 -4.25
N ALA A 27 11.08 16.63 -3.38
CA ALA A 27 12.34 17.22 -2.94
C ALA A 27 13.10 16.35 -1.91
N GLY A 28 12.49 15.25 -1.43
CA GLY A 28 13.04 14.40 -0.39
C GLY A 28 12.74 14.85 1.04
N ASP A 29 12.03 15.98 1.22
CA ASP A 29 11.64 16.51 2.52
C ASP A 29 10.42 15.78 3.11
N VAL A 30 10.49 14.43 3.13
CA VAL A 30 9.34 13.56 3.43
C VAL A 30 8.74 13.84 4.81
N GLN A 31 9.57 14.17 5.80
CA GLN A 31 9.08 14.49 7.15
C GLN A 31 8.25 15.79 7.19
N GLN A 32 8.63 16.78 6.39
CA GLN A 32 7.86 18.01 6.28
C GLN A 32 6.59 17.79 5.47
N ALA A 33 6.65 16.99 4.40
CA ALA A 33 5.49 16.57 3.62
C ALA A 33 4.45 15.85 4.50
N LEU A 34 4.89 14.92 5.38
CA LEU A 34 4.01 14.22 6.31
C LEU A 34 3.32 15.17 7.29
N ARG A 35 4.06 16.11 7.89
CA ARG A 35 3.46 17.10 8.81
C ARG A 35 2.39 17.94 8.10
N LYS A 36 2.70 18.41 6.89
CA LYS A 36 1.71 19.16 6.08
C LYS A 36 0.50 18.33 5.71
N ALA A 37 0.70 17.05 5.38
CA ALA A 37 -0.40 16.13 5.13
C ALA A 37 -1.28 15.92 6.37
N ASP A 38 -0.69 15.79 7.56
CA ASP A 38 -1.43 15.66 8.81
C ASP A 38 -2.27 16.91 9.12
N GLU A 39 -1.72 18.11 8.92
CA GLU A 39 -2.44 19.39 9.09
C GLU A 39 -3.62 19.48 8.10
N ALA A 40 -3.40 19.13 6.83
CA ALA A 40 -4.43 19.17 5.81
C ALA A 40 -5.54 18.12 6.07
N ILE A 41 -5.19 16.91 6.52
CA ILE A 41 -6.14 15.87 6.89
C ILE A 41 -6.94 16.27 8.15
N ALA A 42 -6.31 16.92 9.13
CA ALA A 42 -7.01 17.43 10.30
C ALA A 42 -8.07 18.48 9.94
N ALA A 43 -7.77 19.35 8.95
CA ALA A 43 -8.73 20.32 8.41
C ALA A 43 -9.80 19.67 7.54
N GLN A 44 -9.45 18.65 6.77
CA GLN A 44 -10.33 17.91 5.85
C GLN A 44 -10.13 16.40 5.93
N PRO A 45 -10.77 15.71 6.88
CA PRO A 45 -10.58 14.27 7.12
C PRO A 45 -10.90 13.37 5.92
N ARG A 46 -11.72 13.84 4.97
CA ARG A 46 -12.09 13.10 3.75
C ARG A 46 -11.26 13.46 2.52
N ALA A 47 -10.13 14.15 2.66
CA ALA A 47 -9.22 14.46 1.56
C ALA A 47 -8.50 13.18 1.07
N ALA A 48 -9.17 12.39 0.23
CA ALA A 48 -8.71 11.08 -0.20
C ALA A 48 -7.31 11.11 -0.83
N GLN A 49 -7.02 12.10 -1.67
CA GLN A 49 -5.73 12.22 -2.36
C GLN A 49 -4.58 12.50 -1.39
N ILE A 50 -4.78 13.37 -0.38
CA ILE A 50 -3.74 13.65 0.63
C ILE A 50 -3.53 12.44 1.55
N ARG A 51 -4.61 11.77 1.96
CA ARG A 51 -4.52 10.52 2.74
C ARG A 51 -3.80 9.43 1.96
N PHE A 52 -4.08 9.30 0.66
CA PHE A 52 -3.39 8.36 -0.21
C PHE A 52 -1.89 8.66 -0.28
N LEU A 53 -1.53 9.93 -0.55
CA LEU A 53 -0.13 10.37 -0.59
C LEU A 53 0.58 10.16 0.76
N LYS A 54 -0.11 10.40 1.89
CA LYS A 54 0.42 10.06 3.22
C LYS A 54 0.75 8.57 3.35
N GLY A 55 -0.15 7.70 2.92
CA GLY A 55 0.08 6.25 2.91
C GLY A 55 1.30 5.84 2.08
N VAL A 56 1.47 6.45 0.89
CA VAL A 56 2.64 6.24 0.03
C VAL A 56 3.93 6.67 0.73
N MET A 57 3.97 7.89 1.28
CA MET A 57 5.13 8.41 2.03
C MET A 57 5.51 7.51 3.21
N LEU A 58 4.54 7.00 3.96
CA LEU A 58 4.77 6.08 5.07
C LEU A 58 5.35 4.74 4.60
N SER A 59 4.83 4.21 3.49
CA SER A 59 5.35 2.98 2.87
C SER A 59 6.81 3.12 2.43
N ASP A 60 7.16 4.24 1.79
CA ASP A 60 8.54 4.52 1.38
C ASP A 60 9.51 4.63 2.55
N LEU A 61 9.03 5.18 3.66
CA LEU A 61 9.77 5.24 4.92
C LEU A 61 9.82 3.90 5.67
N LYS A 62 9.24 2.82 5.11
CA LYS A 62 9.10 1.50 5.75
C LYS A 62 8.31 1.52 7.06
N ARG A 63 7.47 2.53 7.25
CA ARG A 63 6.51 2.63 8.36
C ARG A 63 5.25 1.84 8.01
N ASN A 64 5.43 0.53 7.76
CA ASN A 64 4.42 -0.34 7.17
C ASN A 64 3.12 -0.39 8.00
N ALA A 65 3.21 -0.48 9.32
CA ALA A 65 2.02 -0.51 10.18
C ALA A 65 1.13 0.72 9.99
N GLU A 66 1.73 1.91 9.96
CA GLU A 66 1.01 3.17 9.78
C GLU A 66 0.46 3.32 8.35
N ALA A 67 1.21 2.85 7.34
CA ALA A 67 0.72 2.83 5.96
C ALA A 67 -0.50 1.91 5.81
N ILE A 68 -0.50 0.73 6.46
CA ILE A 68 -1.64 -0.20 6.50
C ILE A 68 -2.85 0.48 7.13
N GLU A 69 -2.70 1.18 8.26
CA GLU A 69 -3.80 1.91 8.90
C GLU A 69 -4.41 2.96 7.96
N VAL A 70 -3.56 3.78 7.32
CA VAL A 70 -4.01 4.84 6.40
C VAL A 70 -4.73 4.26 5.19
N PHE A 71 -4.17 3.23 4.51
CA PHE A 71 -4.80 2.63 3.34
C PHE A 71 -6.06 1.84 3.72
N THR A 72 -6.08 1.17 4.88
CA THR A 72 -7.28 0.47 5.36
C THR A 72 -8.42 1.46 5.59
N ALA A 73 -8.15 2.58 6.26
CA ALA A 73 -9.16 3.62 6.46
C ALA A 73 -9.63 4.22 5.12
N LEU A 74 -8.74 4.37 4.14
CA LEU A 74 -9.12 4.80 2.79
C LEU A 74 -10.05 3.80 2.09
N THR A 75 -9.77 2.49 2.18
CA THR A 75 -10.63 1.46 1.57
C THR A 75 -11.99 1.34 2.23
N GLN A 76 -12.12 1.73 3.49
CA GLN A 76 -13.40 1.80 4.20
C GLN A 76 -14.23 3.02 3.79
N ASP A 77 -13.58 4.19 3.65
CA ASP A 77 -14.23 5.44 3.30
C ASP A 77 -14.55 5.58 1.80
N PHE A 78 -13.76 4.90 0.94
CA PHE A 78 -13.82 4.95 -0.52
C PHE A 78 -13.66 3.54 -1.10
N PRO A 79 -14.61 2.64 -0.89
CA PRO A 79 -14.50 1.22 -1.25
C PRO A 79 -14.42 0.96 -2.75
N GLU A 80 -14.78 1.95 -3.57
CA GLU A 80 -14.75 1.86 -5.03
C GLU A 80 -13.37 2.17 -5.64
N LEU A 81 -12.46 2.82 -4.89
CA LEU A 81 -11.14 3.21 -5.42
C LEU A 81 -10.19 2.00 -5.47
N PRO A 82 -9.61 1.66 -6.63
CA PRO A 82 -8.69 0.52 -6.75
C PRO A 82 -7.30 0.80 -6.16
N ASP A 83 -6.79 2.04 -6.29
CA ASP A 83 -5.42 2.40 -5.88
C ASP A 83 -5.11 2.16 -4.40
N PRO A 84 -5.99 2.51 -3.43
CA PRO A 84 -5.75 2.21 -2.02
C PRO A 84 -5.60 0.71 -1.74
N TYR A 85 -6.40 -0.15 -2.39
CA TYR A 85 -6.28 -1.61 -2.26
C TYR A 85 -4.97 -2.12 -2.85
N ASN A 86 -4.57 -1.61 -4.02
CA ASN A 86 -3.30 -1.98 -4.63
C ASN A 86 -2.11 -1.63 -3.72
N ASN A 87 -2.10 -0.42 -3.16
CA ASN A 87 -1.01 0.02 -2.28
C ASN A 87 -1.04 -0.70 -0.93
N LEU A 88 -2.22 -0.98 -0.38
CA LEU A 88 -2.38 -1.82 0.81
C LEU A 88 -1.77 -3.20 0.59
N ALA A 89 -1.99 -3.79 -0.58
CA ALA A 89 -1.40 -5.07 -0.94
C ALA A 89 0.12 -5.05 -1.03
N VAL A 90 0.69 -3.98 -1.60
CA VAL A 90 2.16 -3.79 -1.66
C VAL A 90 2.75 -3.76 -0.25
N VAL A 91 2.12 -3.02 0.67
CA VAL A 91 2.58 -2.94 2.06
C VAL A 91 2.40 -4.28 2.79
N TYR A 92 1.27 -4.98 2.59
CA TYR A 92 1.07 -6.32 3.15
C TYR A 92 2.12 -7.32 2.64
N ALA A 93 2.44 -7.29 1.34
CA ALA A 93 3.46 -8.17 0.77
C ALA A 93 4.85 -7.88 1.35
N ALA A 94 5.20 -6.59 1.50
CA ALA A 94 6.45 -6.17 2.13
C ALA A 94 6.56 -6.60 3.60
N ASP A 95 5.43 -6.74 4.28
CA ASP A 95 5.33 -7.21 5.68
C ASP A 95 5.15 -8.75 5.78
N GLY A 96 5.26 -9.47 4.65
CA GLY A 96 5.10 -10.94 4.59
C GLY A 96 3.68 -11.45 4.73
N GLN A 97 2.68 -10.57 4.76
CA GLN A 97 1.26 -10.88 4.90
C GLN A 97 0.63 -11.22 3.54
N LEU A 98 1.21 -12.22 2.82
CA LEU A 98 0.81 -12.56 1.45
C LEU A 98 -0.69 -12.87 1.25
N PRO A 99 -1.40 -13.56 2.15
CA PRO A 99 -2.84 -13.77 2.01
C PRO A 99 -3.65 -12.47 2.02
N ASN A 100 -3.26 -11.49 2.86
CA ASN A 100 -3.89 -10.19 2.93
C ASN A 100 -3.61 -9.38 1.65
N ALA A 101 -2.38 -9.42 1.14
CA ALA A 101 -2.00 -8.83 -0.13
C ALA A 101 -2.82 -9.38 -1.29
N LEU A 102 -2.99 -10.70 -1.38
CA LEU A 102 -3.80 -11.36 -2.40
C LEU A 102 -5.25 -10.87 -2.37
N THR A 103 -5.87 -10.82 -1.19
CA THR A 103 -7.25 -10.36 -1.02
C THR A 103 -7.43 -8.90 -1.45
N ALA A 104 -6.49 -8.03 -1.08
CA ALA A 104 -6.52 -6.61 -1.46
C ALA A 104 -6.40 -6.44 -2.98
N LEU A 105 -5.47 -7.14 -3.64
CA LEU A 105 -5.30 -7.08 -5.10
C LEU A 105 -6.54 -7.60 -5.86
N GLN A 106 -7.15 -8.67 -5.38
CA GLN A 106 -8.41 -9.15 -5.94
C GLN A 106 -9.52 -8.11 -5.84
N THR A 107 -9.55 -7.33 -4.75
CA THR A 107 -10.51 -6.24 -4.60
C THR A 107 -10.19 -5.08 -5.54
N ALA A 108 -8.92 -4.66 -5.64
CA ALA A 108 -8.50 -3.65 -6.60
C ALA A 108 -8.93 -4.01 -8.03
N LEU A 109 -8.75 -5.28 -8.43
CA LEU A 109 -9.11 -5.76 -9.78
C LEU A 109 -10.62 -5.99 -9.98
N ARG A 110 -11.40 -6.16 -8.90
CA ARG A 110 -12.87 -6.11 -9.01
C ARG A 110 -13.36 -4.69 -9.27
N ASN A 111 -12.71 -3.68 -8.65
CA ASN A 111 -13.05 -2.28 -8.83
C ASN A 111 -12.59 -1.73 -10.20
N ASP A 112 -11.37 -2.07 -10.60
CA ASP A 112 -10.85 -1.78 -11.94
C ASP A 112 -10.18 -3.02 -12.55
N PRO A 113 -10.89 -3.78 -13.41
CA PRO A 113 -10.33 -4.95 -14.10
C PRO A 113 -9.15 -4.63 -15.03
N LYS A 114 -8.91 -3.35 -15.36
CA LYS A 114 -7.80 -2.94 -16.24
C LYS A 114 -6.61 -2.38 -15.46
N HIS A 115 -6.66 -2.35 -14.15
CA HIS A 115 -5.60 -1.81 -13.30
C HIS A 115 -4.29 -2.60 -13.48
N ARG A 116 -3.39 -2.06 -14.30
CA ARG A 116 -2.16 -2.75 -14.72
C ARG A 116 -1.28 -3.10 -13.52
N ALA A 117 -0.99 -2.14 -12.64
CA ALA A 117 -0.12 -2.36 -11.49
C ALA A 117 -0.68 -3.44 -10.54
N ALA A 118 -2.00 -3.48 -10.32
CA ALA A 118 -2.61 -4.51 -9.49
C ALA A 118 -2.49 -5.92 -10.12
N ARG A 119 -2.52 -6.04 -11.45
CA ARG A 119 -2.27 -7.33 -12.12
C ARG A 119 -0.84 -7.79 -11.99
N GLU A 120 0.11 -6.87 -12.13
CA GLU A 120 1.54 -7.13 -11.97
C GLU A 120 1.84 -7.56 -10.53
N ASN A 121 1.41 -6.78 -9.56
CA ASN A 121 1.55 -7.11 -8.14
C ASN A 121 0.86 -8.44 -7.76
N LEU A 122 -0.27 -8.77 -8.40
CA LEU A 122 -0.94 -10.06 -8.20
C LEU A 122 -0.07 -11.23 -8.68
N GLY A 123 0.63 -11.07 -9.80
CA GLY A 123 1.62 -12.04 -10.29
C GLY A 123 2.74 -12.25 -9.27
N ASP A 124 3.30 -11.15 -8.74
CA ASP A 124 4.38 -11.19 -7.75
C ASP A 124 3.95 -11.86 -6.45
N VAL A 125 2.75 -11.56 -5.96
CA VAL A 125 2.20 -12.22 -4.76
C VAL A 125 1.97 -13.71 -4.99
N HIS A 126 1.47 -14.12 -6.16
CA HIS A 126 1.35 -15.53 -6.50
C HIS A 126 2.69 -16.25 -6.57
N LEU A 127 3.71 -15.59 -7.14
CA LEU A 127 5.06 -16.12 -7.17
C LEU A 127 5.63 -16.30 -5.75
N ALA A 128 5.43 -15.31 -4.88
CA ALA A 128 5.86 -15.37 -3.48
C ALA A 128 5.16 -16.52 -2.72
N LEU A 129 3.85 -16.69 -2.90
CA LEU A 129 3.09 -17.81 -2.33
C LEU A 129 3.57 -19.17 -2.87
N ALA A 130 3.90 -19.26 -4.16
CA ALA A 130 4.47 -20.47 -4.74
C ALA A 130 5.84 -20.81 -4.13
N VAL A 131 6.71 -19.81 -3.97
CA VAL A 131 8.02 -19.96 -3.29
C VAL A 131 7.85 -20.46 -1.87
N GLN A 132 6.89 -19.90 -1.12
CA GLN A 132 6.59 -20.32 0.26
C GLN A 132 6.14 -21.79 0.29
N ALA A 133 5.20 -22.17 -0.58
CA ALA A 133 4.67 -23.53 -0.66
C ALA A 133 5.77 -24.55 -1.08
N TRP A 134 6.57 -24.23 -2.09
CA TRP A 134 7.66 -25.11 -2.54
C TRP A 134 8.76 -25.26 -1.50
N THR A 135 9.06 -24.18 -0.76
CA THR A 135 10.02 -24.23 0.34
C THR A 135 9.54 -25.16 1.43
N ALA A 136 8.26 -25.05 1.82
CA ALA A 136 7.65 -25.94 2.81
C ALA A 136 7.67 -27.42 2.35
N ALA A 137 7.34 -27.68 1.07
CA ALA A 137 7.38 -29.03 0.50
C ALA A 137 8.81 -29.61 0.46
N LEU A 138 9.81 -28.79 0.16
CA LEU A 138 11.22 -29.22 0.14
C LEU A 138 11.72 -29.63 1.55
N VAL A 139 11.32 -28.89 2.58
CA VAL A 139 11.61 -29.27 3.98
C VAL A 139 10.98 -30.62 4.30
N GLY A 140 9.75 -30.88 3.86
CA GLY A 140 9.05 -32.15 4.05
C GLY A 140 9.72 -33.35 3.35
N SER A 141 10.39 -33.11 2.20
CA SER A 141 11.14 -34.13 1.42
C SER A 141 12.60 -34.30 1.87
N LYS A 142 12.98 -33.75 3.01
CA LYS A 142 14.37 -33.72 3.53
C LYS A 142 15.37 -33.04 2.57
N GLY A 143 14.88 -32.16 1.71
CA GLY A 143 15.70 -31.41 0.78
C GLY A 143 16.08 -32.15 -0.51
N ASP A 144 15.64 -33.38 -0.72
CA ASP A 144 16.08 -34.25 -1.82
C ASP A 144 15.07 -34.28 -2.99
N ASP A 145 14.61 -33.11 -3.41
CA ASP A 145 13.71 -32.96 -4.56
C ASP A 145 14.30 -31.98 -5.57
N ALA A 146 14.99 -32.50 -6.57
CA ALA A 146 15.66 -31.73 -7.62
C ALA A 146 14.67 -30.88 -8.45
N ALA A 147 13.43 -31.32 -8.60
CA ALA A 147 12.40 -30.58 -9.32
C ALA A 147 11.96 -29.33 -8.53
N LEU A 148 11.72 -29.48 -7.23
CA LEU A 148 11.41 -28.36 -6.36
C LEU A 148 12.55 -27.36 -6.22
N GLN A 149 13.80 -27.85 -6.10
CA GLN A 149 15.01 -27.01 -6.07
C GLN A 149 15.13 -26.16 -7.34
N ARG A 150 14.86 -26.74 -8.52
CA ARG A 150 14.86 -26.02 -9.79
C ARG A 150 13.78 -24.94 -9.85
N LYS A 151 12.56 -25.25 -9.41
CA LYS A 151 11.46 -24.27 -9.35
C LYS A 151 11.81 -23.10 -8.45
N LEU A 152 12.34 -23.36 -7.25
CA LEU A 152 12.76 -22.33 -6.31
C LEU A 152 13.88 -21.46 -6.87
N LYS A 153 14.87 -22.06 -7.57
CA LYS A 153 15.94 -21.30 -8.22
C LYS A 153 15.37 -20.31 -9.24
N LEU A 154 14.55 -20.79 -10.17
CA LEU A 154 13.93 -19.95 -11.21
C LEU A 154 13.05 -18.84 -10.61
N ALA A 155 12.26 -19.15 -9.60
CA ALA A 155 11.42 -18.17 -8.94
C ALA A 155 12.23 -17.05 -8.27
N ARG A 156 13.34 -17.39 -7.63
CA ARG A 156 14.25 -16.41 -7.02
C ARG A 156 14.93 -15.53 -8.06
N GLU A 157 15.31 -16.09 -9.21
CA GLU A 157 15.87 -15.33 -10.32
C GLU A 157 14.88 -14.27 -10.84
N ILE A 158 13.59 -14.61 -10.95
CA ILE A 158 12.55 -13.65 -11.33
C ILE A 158 12.42 -12.54 -10.27
N GLN A 159 12.44 -12.88 -8.99
CA GLN A 159 12.31 -11.90 -7.91
C GLN A 159 13.50 -10.93 -7.78
N THR A 160 14.69 -11.37 -8.17
CA THR A 160 15.92 -10.55 -8.09
C THR A 160 16.14 -9.66 -9.30
N HIS A 161 15.48 -9.94 -10.42
CA HIS A 161 15.56 -9.17 -11.66
C HIS A 161 14.15 -8.75 -12.09
N PRO A 162 13.49 -7.85 -11.34
CA PRO A 162 12.24 -7.27 -11.80
C PRO A 162 12.54 -6.48 -13.08
N GLY A 163 11.85 -6.79 -14.16
CA GLY A 163 12.03 -6.24 -15.50
C GLY A 163 11.79 -4.72 -15.59
#